data_ae2a1f7071a5dcfb9aeda8e317f10591
#
_entry.id   ae2a1f7071a5dcfb9aeda8e317f10591
#
_cell.length_a   1.000
_cell.length_b   1.000
_cell.length_c   1.000
_cell.angle_alpha   90.00
_cell.angle_beta   90.00
_cell.angle_gamma   90.00
#
_symmetry.space_group_name_H-M   'P 1'
#
loop_
_entity.id
_entity.type
_entity.pdbx_description
1 polymer ?
#
loop_
_entity_poly.entity_id
_entity_poly.type
_entity_poly.pdbx_seq_one_letter_code
_entity_poly.pdbx_strand_id
1 'polypeptide(L)'
;MDKGQTWRQRLYIIIFETSTPAAQRFDNWLLVTILASLVVVMLDSVEHFHSRYAEVFKALEWFFTVLFAIEYGLRLYISPKPMRYAFSFFGLVDLLAVLPAILALMFADAQYLMIVRAIRLIRVFRVLKLRQYLSQANFLLVALRGSKQKIIVFLVSVSTLVTVYGALMYVIEGPANGFTSIPISIYWAVVTLTTVGFGDITPQTPIGQMLATLVMITGYSIIAVPTGIFTAELANAMRLEGQMEHDCPHCRKKLHEYNASFCSRCGGPLFGRPAASASPARSAPETD
;
A
#
# COMPACT_ATOMS: atom_id res chain seq x y z
N MET A 1 -26.76 8.30 -22.41
CA MET A 1 -27.43 8.04 -21.11
C MET A 1 -28.40 6.89 -21.32
N ASP A 2 -27.99 5.70 -20.92
CA ASP A 2 -28.69 4.46 -21.19
C ASP A 2 -29.93 4.32 -20.30
N LYS A 3 -31.14 4.30 -20.89
CA LYS A 3 -32.44 4.29 -20.21
C LYS A 3 -32.83 2.93 -19.58
N GLY A 4 -31.92 1.92 -19.61
CA GLY A 4 -32.22 0.57 -19.13
C GLY A 4 -31.57 0.13 -17.82
N GLN A 5 -30.70 0.94 -17.22
CA GLN A 5 -30.01 0.56 -15.98
C GLN A 5 -30.91 0.74 -14.75
N THR A 6 -31.10 -0.31 -13.97
CA THR A 6 -31.81 -0.24 -12.68
C THR A 6 -31.02 0.65 -11.71
N TRP A 7 -31.72 1.30 -10.77
CA TRP A 7 -31.10 2.18 -9.75
C TRP A 7 -29.98 1.47 -8.98
N ARG A 8 -30.15 0.20 -8.70
CA ARG A 8 -29.14 -0.67 -8.05
C ARG A 8 -27.86 -0.83 -8.90
N GLN A 9 -27.98 -0.95 -10.22
CA GLN A 9 -26.82 -1.04 -11.12
C GLN A 9 -26.04 0.27 -11.20
N ARG A 10 -26.73 1.42 -11.20
CA ARG A 10 -26.07 2.74 -11.18
C ARG A 10 -25.29 2.95 -9.88
N LEU A 11 -25.86 2.59 -8.74
CA LEU A 11 -25.14 2.64 -7.46
C LEU A 11 -23.96 1.67 -7.40
N TYR A 12 -24.09 0.50 -8.01
CA TYR A 12 -22.99 -0.47 -8.10
C TYR A 12 -21.79 0.13 -8.85
N ILE A 13 -22.03 0.76 -9.98
CA ILE A 13 -20.99 1.44 -10.78
C ILE A 13 -20.31 2.56 -9.98
N ILE A 14 -21.10 3.37 -9.23
CA ILE A 14 -20.55 4.48 -8.45
C ILE A 14 -19.70 3.99 -7.26
N ILE A 15 -20.07 2.87 -6.62
CA ILE A 15 -19.47 2.42 -5.36
C ILE A 15 -18.35 1.39 -5.58
N PHE A 16 -18.43 0.60 -6.66
CA PHE A 16 -17.48 -0.50 -6.92
C PHE A 16 -16.61 -0.30 -8.16
N GLU A 17 -17.01 0.57 -9.09
CA GLU A 17 -16.22 0.88 -10.29
C GLU A 17 -15.60 2.28 -10.16
N THR A 18 -14.31 2.39 -10.51
CA THR A 18 -13.56 3.67 -10.46
C THR A 18 -13.53 4.40 -11.79
N SER A 19 -14.24 3.88 -12.82
CA SER A 19 -14.15 4.36 -14.20
C SER A 19 -14.95 5.63 -14.50
N THR A 20 -15.93 5.98 -13.66
CA THR A 20 -16.83 7.13 -13.92
C THR A 20 -16.45 8.36 -13.10
N PRO A 21 -16.68 9.60 -13.62
CA PRO A 21 -16.42 10.83 -12.85
C PRO A 21 -17.23 10.93 -11.55
N ALA A 22 -18.39 10.26 -11.50
CA ALA A 22 -19.23 10.19 -10.30
C ALA A 22 -18.61 9.28 -9.23
N ALA A 23 -18.06 8.13 -9.64
CA ALA A 23 -17.34 7.21 -8.76
C ALA A 23 -16.09 7.88 -8.18
N GLN A 24 -15.28 8.56 -9.00
CA GLN A 24 -14.10 9.29 -8.53
C GLN A 24 -14.45 10.38 -7.50
N ARG A 25 -15.56 11.10 -7.71
CA ARG A 25 -16.01 12.10 -6.72
C ARG A 25 -16.46 11.46 -5.41
N PHE A 26 -17.17 10.35 -5.48
CA PHE A 26 -17.57 9.58 -4.29
C PHE A 26 -16.33 9.07 -3.53
N ASP A 27 -15.37 8.51 -4.23
CA ASP A 27 -14.12 8.03 -3.65
C ASP A 27 -13.35 9.17 -2.97
N ASN A 28 -13.14 10.30 -3.67
CA ASN A 28 -12.45 11.46 -3.09
C ASN A 28 -13.17 11.99 -1.84
N TRP A 29 -14.50 12.04 -1.85
CA TRP A 29 -15.28 12.46 -0.69
C TRP A 29 -15.11 11.48 0.48
N LEU A 30 -15.15 10.18 0.21
CA LEU A 30 -14.91 9.14 1.20
C LEU A 30 -13.49 9.21 1.77
N LEU A 31 -12.47 9.45 0.92
CA LEU A 31 -11.10 9.68 1.33
C LEU A 31 -10.97 10.84 2.32
N VAL A 32 -11.54 12.00 1.98
CA VAL A 32 -11.54 13.18 2.84
C VAL A 32 -12.24 12.88 4.17
N THR A 33 -13.36 12.16 4.13
CA THR A 33 -14.10 11.76 5.33
C THR A 33 -13.28 10.84 6.25
N ILE A 34 -12.57 9.86 5.67
CA ILE A 34 -11.69 8.96 6.43
C ILE A 34 -10.57 9.78 7.08
N LEU A 35 -9.88 10.64 6.33
CA LEU A 35 -8.80 11.47 6.85
C LEU A 35 -9.31 12.43 7.95
N ALA A 36 -10.46 13.07 7.75
CA ALA A 36 -11.07 13.93 8.76
C ALA A 36 -11.40 13.14 10.04
N SER A 37 -11.95 11.92 9.91
CA SER A 37 -12.23 11.07 11.06
C SER A 37 -10.96 10.66 11.83
N LEU A 38 -9.85 10.43 11.13
CA LEU A 38 -8.56 10.13 11.75
C LEU A 38 -8.00 11.34 12.51
N VAL A 39 -8.07 12.53 11.92
CA VAL A 39 -7.67 13.78 12.59
C VAL A 39 -8.48 13.99 13.86
N VAL A 40 -9.78 13.75 13.85
CA VAL A 40 -10.64 13.85 15.04
C VAL A 40 -10.19 12.86 16.12
N VAL A 41 -9.90 11.61 15.78
CA VAL A 41 -9.40 10.61 16.73
C VAL A 41 -8.03 11.01 17.29
N MET A 42 -7.14 11.56 16.46
CA MET A 42 -5.83 12.04 16.91
C MET A 42 -5.95 13.23 17.88
N LEU A 43 -6.82 14.19 17.57
CA LEU A 43 -7.06 15.34 18.45
C LEU A 43 -7.74 14.93 19.77
N ASP A 44 -8.69 13.97 19.72
CA ASP A 44 -9.35 13.40 20.90
C ASP A 44 -8.36 12.66 21.82
N SER A 45 -7.25 12.16 21.30
CA SER A 45 -6.20 11.49 22.08
C SER A 45 -5.35 12.44 22.92
N VAL A 46 -5.36 13.75 22.61
CA VAL A 46 -4.60 14.77 23.33
C VAL A 46 -5.40 15.26 24.52
N GLU A 47 -4.92 15.02 25.74
CA GLU A 47 -5.60 15.31 27.01
C GLU A 47 -6.13 16.75 27.09
N HIS A 48 -5.34 17.72 26.62
CA HIS A 48 -5.72 19.13 26.61
C HIS A 48 -6.98 19.41 25.77
N PHE A 49 -7.09 18.77 24.59
CA PHE A 49 -8.28 18.94 23.74
C PHE A 49 -9.45 18.10 24.23
N HIS A 50 -9.17 16.87 24.68
CA HIS A 50 -10.20 15.98 25.22
C HIS A 50 -10.95 16.63 26.39
N SER A 51 -10.24 17.20 27.37
CA SER A 51 -10.85 17.81 28.54
C SER A 51 -11.74 19.02 28.22
N ARG A 52 -11.41 19.77 27.16
CA ARG A 52 -12.12 20.99 26.78
C ARG A 52 -13.29 20.77 25.82
N TYR A 53 -13.16 19.77 24.92
CA TYR A 53 -14.09 19.56 23.78
C TYR A 53 -14.67 18.15 23.72
N ALA A 54 -14.73 17.43 24.85
CA ALA A 54 -15.17 16.02 24.92
C ALA A 54 -16.53 15.77 24.23
N GLU A 55 -17.52 16.65 24.45
CA GLU A 55 -18.85 16.52 23.84
C GLU A 55 -18.81 16.73 22.31
N VAL A 56 -17.96 17.64 21.82
CA VAL A 56 -17.80 17.88 20.39
C VAL A 56 -17.14 16.66 19.72
N PHE A 57 -16.09 16.13 20.32
CA PHE A 57 -15.43 14.91 19.82
C PHE A 57 -16.38 13.73 19.82
N LYS A 58 -17.18 13.54 20.85
CA LYS A 58 -18.19 12.51 20.92
C LYS A 58 -19.25 12.66 19.82
N ALA A 59 -19.74 13.88 19.57
CA ALA A 59 -20.69 14.16 18.51
C ALA A 59 -20.11 13.89 17.10
N LEU A 60 -18.87 14.35 16.85
CA LEU A 60 -18.16 14.09 15.58
C LEU A 60 -17.91 12.59 15.37
N GLU A 61 -17.56 11.88 16.42
CA GLU A 61 -17.36 10.46 16.37
C GLU A 61 -18.63 9.70 15.98
N TRP A 62 -19.75 10.03 16.60
CA TRP A 62 -21.05 9.46 16.24
C TRP A 62 -21.41 9.80 14.79
N PHE A 63 -21.17 11.03 14.36
CA PHE A 63 -21.39 11.45 12.98
C PHE A 63 -20.61 10.56 11.99
N PHE A 64 -19.30 10.41 12.16
CA PHE A 64 -18.49 9.57 11.28
C PHE A 64 -18.88 8.10 11.36
N THR A 65 -19.23 7.59 12.55
CA THR A 65 -19.66 6.21 12.72
C THR A 65 -20.95 5.91 11.97
N VAL A 66 -21.95 6.78 12.07
CA VAL A 66 -23.22 6.64 11.34
C VAL A 66 -22.97 6.71 9.84
N LEU A 67 -22.11 7.62 9.40
CA LEU A 67 -21.75 7.76 7.99
C LEU A 67 -21.12 6.48 7.44
N PHE A 68 -20.14 5.90 8.14
CA PHE A 68 -19.51 4.64 7.76
C PHE A 68 -20.45 3.44 7.88
N ALA A 69 -21.38 3.45 8.82
CA ALA A 69 -22.40 2.42 8.92
C ALA A 69 -23.36 2.45 7.73
N ILE A 70 -23.78 3.63 7.30
CA ILE A 70 -24.60 3.82 6.09
C ILE A 70 -23.84 3.34 4.85
N GLU A 71 -22.56 3.73 4.71
CA GLU A 71 -21.72 3.31 3.60
C GLU A 71 -21.57 1.79 3.55
N TYR A 72 -21.28 1.15 4.67
CA TYR A 72 -21.17 -0.31 4.77
C TYR A 72 -22.50 -1.01 4.45
N GLY A 73 -23.62 -0.49 4.99
CA GLY A 73 -24.95 -1.00 4.68
C GLY A 73 -25.30 -0.90 3.19
N LEU A 74 -24.97 0.22 2.56
CA LEU A 74 -25.15 0.40 1.11
C LEU A 74 -24.32 -0.58 0.31
N ARG A 75 -23.07 -0.81 0.68
CA ARG A 75 -22.18 -1.79 0.00
C ARG A 75 -22.73 -3.21 0.12
N LEU A 76 -23.23 -3.60 1.30
CA LEU A 76 -23.88 -4.90 1.50
C LEU A 76 -25.17 -5.05 0.67
N TYR A 77 -26.00 -4.01 0.64
CA TYR A 77 -27.27 -4.02 -0.10
C TYR A 77 -27.07 -4.13 -1.61
N ILE A 78 -26.05 -3.42 -2.13
CA ILE A 78 -25.78 -3.34 -3.58
C ILE A 78 -24.99 -4.55 -4.07
N SER A 79 -24.18 -5.17 -3.21
CA SER A 79 -23.35 -6.32 -3.57
C SER A 79 -24.20 -7.49 -4.08
N PRO A 80 -23.84 -8.13 -5.22
CA PRO A 80 -24.54 -9.31 -5.74
C PRO A 80 -24.49 -10.51 -4.77
N LYS A 81 -23.46 -10.58 -3.92
CA LYS A 81 -23.26 -11.64 -2.91
C LYS A 81 -22.88 -11.01 -1.57
N PRO A 82 -23.86 -10.52 -0.78
CA PRO A 82 -23.58 -9.71 0.43
C PRO A 82 -22.75 -10.48 1.47
N MET A 83 -23.03 -11.76 1.70
CA MET A 83 -22.24 -12.58 2.64
C MET A 83 -20.79 -12.74 2.20
N ARG A 84 -20.55 -12.93 0.91
CA ARG A 84 -19.19 -13.03 0.38
C ARG A 84 -18.44 -11.70 0.51
N TYR A 85 -19.14 -10.57 0.36
CA TYR A 85 -18.57 -9.25 0.61
C TYR A 85 -18.25 -9.04 2.09
N ALA A 86 -19.18 -9.35 3.00
CA ALA A 86 -19.01 -9.18 4.43
C ALA A 86 -17.75 -9.92 4.96
N PHE A 87 -17.50 -11.14 4.48
CA PHE A 87 -16.33 -11.95 4.82
C PHE A 87 -15.11 -11.67 3.92
N SER A 88 -15.20 -10.74 2.97
CA SER A 88 -14.05 -10.29 2.20
C SER A 88 -13.16 -9.38 3.05
N PHE A 89 -11.89 -9.23 2.63
CA PHE A 89 -10.98 -8.31 3.31
C PHE A 89 -11.55 -6.89 3.42
N PHE A 90 -12.17 -6.38 2.36
CA PHE A 90 -12.75 -5.03 2.35
C PHE A 90 -13.99 -4.94 3.24
N GLY A 91 -14.87 -5.93 3.21
CA GLY A 91 -16.05 -5.99 4.08
C GLY A 91 -15.67 -6.08 5.55
N LEU A 92 -14.60 -6.82 5.90
CA LEU A 92 -14.07 -6.88 7.25
C LEU A 92 -13.49 -5.54 7.72
N VAL A 93 -12.79 -4.83 6.85
CA VAL A 93 -12.27 -3.47 7.14
C VAL A 93 -13.42 -2.48 7.38
N ASP A 94 -14.47 -2.54 6.56
CA ASP A 94 -15.67 -1.71 6.74
C ASP A 94 -16.38 -2.02 8.06
N LEU A 95 -16.50 -3.30 8.40
CA LEU A 95 -17.06 -3.74 9.68
C LEU A 95 -16.21 -3.24 10.86
N LEU A 96 -14.89 -3.37 10.80
CA LEU A 96 -13.97 -2.88 11.83
C LEU A 96 -14.08 -1.37 12.06
N ALA A 97 -14.43 -0.60 11.04
CA ALA A 97 -14.63 0.84 11.18
C ALA A 97 -15.88 1.21 12.01
N VAL A 98 -16.89 0.33 12.04
CA VAL A 98 -18.18 0.54 12.73
C VAL A 98 -18.24 -0.25 14.04
N LEU A 99 -17.54 -1.38 14.13
CA LEU A 99 -17.56 -2.32 15.25
C LEU A 99 -17.33 -1.66 16.63
N PRO A 100 -16.38 -0.70 16.81
CA PRO A 100 -16.13 -0.05 18.10
C PRO A 100 -17.38 0.60 18.69
N ALA A 101 -18.21 1.22 17.85
CA ALA A 101 -19.43 1.87 18.33
C ALA A 101 -20.50 0.84 18.73
N ILE A 102 -20.63 -0.27 17.98
CA ILE A 102 -21.54 -1.35 18.30
C ILE A 102 -21.14 -1.97 19.65
N LEU A 103 -19.85 -2.26 19.82
CA LEU A 103 -19.33 -2.83 21.08
C LEU A 103 -19.50 -1.86 22.25
N ALA A 104 -19.27 -0.55 22.04
CA ALA A 104 -19.48 0.45 23.10
C ALA A 104 -20.94 0.54 23.55
N LEU A 105 -21.91 0.30 22.66
CA LEU A 105 -23.32 0.24 23.02
C LEU A 105 -23.66 -1.05 23.79
N MET A 106 -23.01 -2.18 23.46
CA MET A 106 -23.25 -3.46 24.14
C MET A 106 -22.62 -3.54 25.51
N PHE A 107 -21.49 -2.86 25.73
CA PHE A 107 -20.71 -2.90 26.97
C PHE A 107 -20.74 -1.56 27.69
N ALA A 108 -21.91 -0.92 27.77
CA ALA A 108 -22.08 0.40 28.40
C ALA A 108 -21.91 0.41 29.92
N ASP A 109 -21.89 -0.77 30.58
CA ASP A 109 -21.78 -0.88 32.04
C ASP A 109 -20.39 -0.51 32.56
N ALA A 110 -20.36 0.12 33.73
CA ALA A 110 -19.16 0.62 34.40
C ALA A 110 -18.07 -0.43 34.68
N GLN A 111 -18.44 -1.72 34.73
CA GLN A 111 -17.49 -2.83 34.93
C GLN A 111 -16.51 -3.03 33.75
N TYR A 112 -16.84 -2.52 32.55
CA TYR A 112 -16.08 -2.74 31.34
C TYR A 112 -15.27 -1.52 30.88
N LEU A 113 -14.99 -0.55 31.75
CA LEU A 113 -14.28 0.70 31.41
C LEU A 113 -12.94 0.46 30.69
N MET A 114 -12.18 -0.56 31.08
CA MET A 114 -10.93 -0.92 30.41
C MET A 114 -11.17 -1.43 28.98
N ILE A 115 -12.19 -2.25 28.79
CA ILE A 115 -12.58 -2.79 27.51
C ILE A 115 -13.06 -1.66 26.58
N VAL A 116 -13.88 -0.75 27.10
CA VAL A 116 -14.36 0.43 26.36
C VAL A 116 -13.20 1.30 25.91
N ARG A 117 -12.17 1.47 26.74
CA ARG A 117 -10.95 2.20 26.38
C ARG A 117 -10.17 1.50 25.28
N ALA A 118 -9.98 0.18 25.36
CA ALA A 118 -9.32 -0.62 24.32
C ALA A 118 -10.11 -0.60 23.00
N ILE A 119 -11.44 -0.73 23.06
CA ILE A 119 -12.32 -0.64 21.89
C ILE A 119 -12.19 0.73 21.20
N ARG A 120 -11.99 1.81 21.97
CA ARG A 120 -11.75 3.13 21.40
C ARG A 120 -10.51 3.16 20.51
N LEU A 121 -9.42 2.44 20.86
CA LEU A 121 -8.20 2.36 20.05
C LEU A 121 -8.43 1.62 18.72
N ILE A 122 -9.38 0.70 18.66
CA ILE A 122 -9.72 -0.03 17.42
C ILE A 122 -10.20 0.92 16.31
N ARG A 123 -10.69 2.11 16.65
CA ARG A 123 -11.13 3.13 15.66
C ARG A 123 -10.03 3.56 14.71
N VAL A 124 -8.74 3.48 15.12
CA VAL A 124 -7.60 3.80 14.25
C VAL A 124 -7.58 2.90 13.00
N PHE A 125 -8.14 1.68 13.08
CA PHE A 125 -8.22 0.79 11.93
C PHE A 125 -9.11 1.28 10.78
N ARG A 126 -9.86 2.39 10.98
CA ARG A 126 -10.51 3.11 9.86
C ARG A 126 -9.51 3.51 8.77
N VAL A 127 -8.22 3.70 9.12
CA VAL A 127 -7.14 3.94 8.16
C VAL A 127 -7.03 2.83 7.12
N LEU A 128 -7.38 1.59 7.46
CA LEU A 128 -7.34 0.47 6.51
C LEU A 128 -8.31 0.62 5.34
N LYS A 129 -9.35 1.45 5.48
CA LYS A 129 -10.25 1.82 4.36
C LYS A 129 -9.50 2.51 3.22
N LEU A 130 -8.37 3.18 3.50
CA LEU A 130 -7.51 3.80 2.48
C LEU A 130 -6.93 2.79 1.49
N ARG A 131 -6.86 1.50 1.86
CA ARG A 131 -6.37 0.44 0.98
C ARG A 131 -7.19 0.31 -0.31
N GLN A 132 -8.46 0.70 -0.32
CA GLN A 132 -9.31 0.67 -1.51
C GLN A 132 -8.74 1.57 -2.62
N TYR A 133 -8.09 2.68 -2.24
CA TYR A 133 -7.44 3.62 -3.15
C TYR A 133 -6.09 3.11 -3.67
N LEU A 134 -5.47 2.16 -2.94
CA LEU A 134 -4.21 1.54 -3.35
C LEU A 134 -4.41 0.42 -4.39
N SER A 135 -5.66 0.05 -4.70
CA SER A 135 -5.95 -0.99 -5.71
C SER A 135 -5.48 -0.61 -7.12
N GLN A 136 -5.34 0.68 -7.40
CA GLN A 136 -4.79 1.18 -8.67
C GLN A 136 -3.27 0.95 -8.78
N ALA A 137 -2.59 0.66 -7.67
CA ALA A 137 -1.17 0.32 -7.66
C ALA A 137 -0.91 -1.19 -7.88
N ASN A 138 -1.77 -1.88 -8.63
CA ASN A 138 -1.63 -3.32 -8.88
C ASN A 138 -0.27 -3.68 -9.50
N PHE A 139 0.30 -2.81 -10.36
CA PHE A 139 1.62 -3.01 -10.92
C PHE A 139 2.71 -3.10 -9.84
N LEU A 140 2.59 -2.30 -8.78
CA LEU A 140 3.51 -2.31 -7.63
C LEU A 140 3.42 -3.65 -6.87
N LEU A 141 2.20 -4.16 -6.67
CA LEU A 141 1.97 -5.44 -6.03
C LEU A 141 2.47 -6.60 -6.88
N VAL A 142 2.35 -6.51 -8.21
CA VAL A 142 2.90 -7.50 -9.15
C VAL A 142 4.42 -7.50 -9.08
N ALA A 143 5.07 -6.33 -9.11
CA ALA A 143 6.51 -6.20 -8.97
C ALA A 143 7.03 -6.79 -7.64
N LEU A 144 6.36 -6.48 -6.52
CA LEU A 144 6.70 -7.02 -5.20
C LEU A 144 6.52 -8.54 -5.13
N ARG A 145 5.46 -9.08 -5.74
CA ARG A 145 5.24 -10.54 -5.79
C ARG A 145 6.31 -11.24 -6.60
N GLY A 146 6.76 -10.66 -7.71
CA GLY A 146 7.88 -11.17 -8.50
C GLY A 146 9.18 -11.23 -7.71
N SER A 147 9.38 -10.30 -6.76
CA SER A 147 10.58 -10.20 -5.94
C SER A 147 10.48 -10.90 -4.58
N LYS A 148 9.36 -11.56 -4.26
CA LYS A 148 9.10 -12.12 -2.92
C LYS A 148 10.24 -12.94 -2.38
N GLN A 149 10.82 -13.84 -3.19
CA GLN A 149 11.91 -14.71 -2.76
C GLN A 149 13.17 -13.91 -2.43
N LYS A 150 13.52 -12.92 -3.27
CA LYS A 150 14.68 -12.04 -3.04
C LYS A 150 14.52 -11.24 -1.75
N ILE A 151 13.30 -10.71 -1.50
CA ILE A 151 12.96 -9.94 -0.30
C ILE A 151 13.06 -10.84 0.95
N ILE A 152 12.55 -12.07 0.92
CA ILE A 152 12.63 -13.01 2.05
C ILE A 152 14.08 -13.33 2.37
N VAL A 153 14.90 -13.68 1.37
CA VAL A 153 16.33 -13.97 1.56
C VAL A 153 17.03 -12.76 2.16
N PHE A 154 16.75 -11.55 1.66
CA PHE A 154 17.30 -10.32 2.21
C PHE A 154 16.91 -10.13 3.68
N LEU A 155 15.62 -10.26 4.03
CA LEU A 155 15.14 -10.09 5.41
C LEU A 155 15.78 -11.12 6.37
N VAL A 156 15.88 -12.38 5.95
CA VAL A 156 16.54 -13.43 6.75
C VAL A 156 18.01 -13.08 6.96
N SER A 157 18.72 -12.64 5.92
CA SER A 157 20.12 -12.25 6.01
C SER A 157 20.34 -11.08 6.97
N VAL A 158 19.50 -10.03 6.88
CA VAL A 158 19.57 -8.88 7.78
C VAL A 158 19.23 -9.29 9.21
N SER A 159 18.19 -10.11 9.42
CA SER A 159 17.82 -10.62 10.75
C SER A 159 18.95 -11.43 11.40
N THR A 160 19.63 -12.25 10.62
CA THR A 160 20.81 -12.99 11.09
C THR A 160 21.93 -12.03 11.49
N LEU A 161 22.21 -11.04 10.64
CA LEU A 161 23.28 -10.07 10.86
C LEU A 161 23.05 -9.22 12.12
N VAL A 162 21.83 -8.69 12.33
CA VAL A 162 21.51 -7.91 13.54
C VAL A 162 21.55 -8.75 14.80
N THR A 163 21.20 -10.06 14.69
CA THR A 163 21.31 -10.99 15.82
C THR A 163 22.77 -11.23 16.19
N VAL A 164 23.65 -11.43 15.20
CA VAL A 164 25.09 -11.59 15.43
C VAL A 164 25.69 -10.32 16.03
N TYR A 165 25.43 -9.16 15.46
CA TYR A 165 25.93 -7.89 16.00
C TYR A 165 25.40 -7.59 17.39
N GLY A 166 24.12 -7.85 17.65
CA GLY A 166 23.50 -7.69 18.96
C GLY A 166 24.15 -8.62 20.00
N ALA A 167 24.38 -9.89 19.66
CA ALA A 167 25.03 -10.83 20.56
C ALA A 167 26.49 -10.44 20.85
N LEU A 168 27.24 -9.98 19.84
CA LEU A 168 28.60 -9.48 20.03
C LEU A 168 28.63 -8.24 20.94
N MET A 169 27.71 -7.29 20.72
CA MET A 169 27.63 -6.08 21.51
C MET A 169 27.26 -6.38 22.99
N TYR A 170 26.36 -7.35 23.21
CA TYR A 170 26.02 -7.83 24.55
C TYR A 170 27.25 -8.36 25.31
N VAL A 171 28.11 -9.12 24.63
CA VAL A 171 29.35 -9.70 25.23
C VAL A 171 30.39 -8.61 25.48
N ILE A 172 30.56 -7.64 24.57
CA ILE A 172 31.57 -6.59 24.63
C ILE A 172 31.24 -5.52 25.67
N GLU A 173 30.03 -4.99 25.65
CA GLU A 173 29.60 -3.85 26.48
C GLU A 173 28.97 -4.31 27.80
N GLY A 174 28.16 -5.36 27.76
CA GLY A 174 27.52 -5.93 28.93
C GLY A 174 26.45 -5.05 29.58
N PRO A 175 25.87 -5.53 30.70
CA PRO A 175 24.80 -4.81 31.41
C PRO A 175 25.20 -3.46 31.99
N ALA A 176 26.47 -3.28 32.34
CA ALA A 176 26.99 -2.03 32.92
C ALA A 176 26.84 -0.83 31.97
N ASN A 177 26.89 -1.04 30.65
CA ASN A 177 26.80 -0.02 29.64
C ASN A 177 25.42 -0.02 28.92
N GLY A 178 24.39 -0.59 29.57
CA GLY A 178 23.02 -0.58 29.07
C GLY A 178 22.64 -1.77 28.18
N PHE A 179 23.57 -2.62 27.78
CA PHE A 179 23.34 -3.84 27.01
C PHE A 179 22.95 -5.01 27.93
N THR A 180 21.78 -4.88 28.58
CA THR A 180 21.36 -5.75 29.69
C THR A 180 20.91 -7.14 29.24
N SER A 181 20.60 -7.33 27.96
CA SER A 181 20.21 -8.62 27.39
C SER A 181 20.47 -8.67 25.89
N ILE A 182 20.54 -9.89 25.33
CA ILE A 182 20.67 -10.06 23.87
C ILE A 182 19.53 -9.38 23.09
N PRO A 183 18.23 -9.50 23.46
CA PRO A 183 17.16 -8.77 22.78
C PRO A 183 17.33 -7.25 22.77
N ILE A 184 17.77 -6.65 23.86
CA ILE A 184 18.06 -5.20 23.94
C ILE A 184 19.24 -4.84 23.03
N SER A 185 20.25 -5.66 22.99
CA SER A 185 21.40 -5.46 22.09
C SER A 185 21.04 -5.64 20.62
N ILE A 186 20.11 -6.55 20.28
CA ILE A 186 19.53 -6.67 18.94
C ILE A 186 18.71 -5.43 18.59
N TYR A 187 17.90 -4.92 19.52
CA TYR A 187 17.19 -3.64 19.33
C TYR A 187 18.16 -2.53 18.96
N TRP A 188 19.26 -2.35 19.73
CA TRP A 188 20.31 -1.38 19.41
C TRP A 188 20.91 -1.61 18.01
N ALA A 189 21.20 -2.87 17.65
CA ALA A 189 21.75 -3.20 16.34
C ALA A 189 20.78 -2.85 15.21
N VAL A 190 19.47 -3.10 15.37
CA VAL A 190 18.44 -2.70 14.41
C VAL A 190 18.37 -1.18 14.28
N VAL A 191 18.30 -0.47 15.39
CA VAL A 191 18.21 1.01 15.42
C VAL A 191 19.43 1.65 14.73
N THR A 192 20.62 1.07 14.95
CA THR A 192 21.87 1.55 14.35
C THR A 192 21.95 1.21 12.86
N LEU A 193 21.67 -0.03 12.49
CA LEU A 193 21.75 -0.52 11.11
C LEU A 193 20.73 0.17 10.20
N THR A 194 19.54 0.48 10.72
CA THR A 194 18.50 1.21 10.00
C THR A 194 18.70 2.73 9.98
N THR A 195 19.79 3.23 10.56
CA THR A 195 20.13 4.66 10.65
C THR A 195 19.14 5.52 11.45
N VAL A 196 18.30 4.93 12.31
CA VAL A 196 17.36 5.64 13.17
C VAL A 196 18.10 6.36 14.30
N GLY A 197 18.98 5.66 15.03
CA GLY A 197 19.90 6.24 16.01
C GLY A 197 19.23 6.98 17.18
N PHE A 198 18.32 6.33 17.93
CA PHE A 198 17.66 6.96 19.07
C PHE A 198 18.63 7.49 20.12
N GLY A 199 19.80 6.86 20.30
CA GLY A 199 20.82 7.28 21.26
C GLY A 199 20.51 6.93 22.72
N ASP A 200 19.49 6.14 22.95
CA ASP A 200 19.08 5.65 24.28
C ASP A 200 20.07 4.61 24.84
N ILE A 201 20.72 3.84 23.97
CA ILE A 201 21.79 2.89 24.30
C ILE A 201 22.92 3.13 23.30
N THR A 202 24.15 3.32 23.82
CA THR A 202 25.33 3.58 23.01
C THR A 202 26.54 2.85 23.56
N PRO A 203 27.44 2.29 22.71
CA PRO A 203 28.65 1.63 23.17
C PRO A 203 29.61 2.62 23.84
N GLN A 204 30.13 2.23 25.01
CA GLN A 204 31.01 3.04 25.83
C GLN A 204 32.48 2.58 25.72
N THR A 205 32.72 1.30 25.39
CA THR A 205 34.08 0.79 25.26
C THR A 205 34.67 1.05 23.88
N PRO A 206 36.01 1.22 23.76
CA PRO A 206 36.66 1.39 22.45
C PRO A 206 36.37 0.24 21.47
N ILE A 207 36.31 -1.01 21.98
CA ILE A 207 36.02 -2.19 21.15
C ILE A 207 34.55 -2.17 20.68
N GLY A 208 33.61 -1.79 21.56
CA GLY A 208 32.20 -1.64 21.20
C GLY A 208 32.00 -0.53 20.17
N GLN A 209 32.73 0.60 20.29
CA GLN A 209 32.69 1.71 19.32
C GLN A 209 33.26 1.30 17.96
N MET A 210 34.33 0.49 17.92
CA MET A 210 34.84 -0.07 16.65
C MET A 210 33.81 -1.01 16.02
N LEU A 211 33.18 -1.88 16.78
CA LEU A 211 32.10 -2.74 16.28
C LEU A 211 30.92 -1.90 15.78
N ALA A 212 30.51 -0.87 16.51
CA ALA A 212 29.46 0.04 16.10
C ALA A 212 29.78 0.73 14.75
N THR A 213 31.00 1.16 14.57
CA THR A 213 31.46 1.74 13.28
C THR A 213 31.29 0.74 12.14
N LEU A 214 31.66 -0.53 12.34
CA LEU A 214 31.46 -1.59 11.35
C LEU A 214 29.98 -1.81 11.05
N VAL A 215 29.13 -1.83 12.10
CA VAL A 215 27.66 -1.94 11.94
C VAL A 215 27.08 -0.80 11.12
N MET A 216 27.50 0.45 11.37
CA MET A 216 27.03 1.61 10.63
C MET A 216 27.41 1.56 9.15
N ILE A 217 28.65 1.20 8.82
CA ILE A 217 29.13 1.05 7.44
C ILE A 217 28.33 -0.05 6.72
N THR A 218 28.14 -1.19 7.40
CA THR A 218 27.37 -2.30 6.87
C THR A 218 25.91 -1.92 6.65
N GLY A 219 25.31 -1.17 7.58
CA GLY A 219 23.94 -0.70 7.48
C GLY A 219 23.71 0.15 6.26
N TYR A 220 24.63 1.09 5.98
CA TYR A 220 24.53 1.92 4.79
C TYR A 220 24.52 1.09 3.49
N SER A 221 25.38 0.07 3.41
CA SER A 221 25.44 -0.83 2.26
C SER A 221 24.19 -1.69 2.11
N ILE A 222 23.59 -2.13 3.22
CA ILE A 222 22.40 -2.97 3.24
C ILE A 222 21.17 -2.25 2.71
N ILE A 223 21.00 -0.93 2.97
CA ILE A 223 19.85 -0.15 2.49
C ILE A 223 19.80 -0.10 0.95
N ALA A 224 20.95 -0.14 0.30
CA ALA A 224 21.03 -0.10 -1.16
C ALA A 224 20.42 -1.35 -1.85
N VAL A 225 20.43 -2.52 -1.20
CA VAL A 225 19.99 -3.79 -1.80
C VAL A 225 18.48 -3.82 -2.08
N PRO A 226 17.57 -3.55 -1.10
CA PRO A 226 16.13 -3.54 -1.37
C PRO A 226 15.73 -2.47 -2.39
N THR A 227 16.37 -1.31 -2.32
CA THR A 227 16.12 -0.21 -3.28
C THR A 227 16.49 -0.64 -4.70
N GLY A 228 17.64 -1.28 -4.88
CA GLY A 228 18.08 -1.80 -6.18
C GLY A 228 17.15 -2.90 -6.71
N ILE A 229 16.76 -3.86 -5.87
CA ILE A 229 15.82 -4.92 -6.24
C ILE A 229 14.47 -4.32 -6.68
N PHE A 230 13.94 -3.39 -5.87
CA PHE A 230 12.64 -2.76 -6.16
C PHE A 230 12.69 -1.96 -7.46
N THR A 231 13.74 -1.16 -7.67
CA THR A 231 13.90 -0.37 -8.90
C THR A 231 14.02 -1.25 -10.14
N ALA A 232 14.78 -2.34 -10.07
CA ALA A 232 14.91 -3.27 -11.18
C ALA A 232 13.57 -3.96 -11.53
N GLU A 233 12.81 -4.41 -10.53
CA GLU A 233 11.51 -5.04 -10.77
C GLU A 233 10.44 -4.06 -11.24
N LEU A 234 10.48 -2.83 -10.75
CA LEU A 234 9.61 -1.76 -11.23
C LEU A 234 9.87 -1.45 -12.70
N ALA A 235 11.15 -1.32 -13.09
CA ALA A 235 11.54 -1.12 -14.49
C ALA A 235 11.10 -2.30 -15.38
N ASN A 236 11.22 -3.54 -14.89
CA ASN A 236 10.74 -4.72 -15.61
C ASN A 236 9.21 -4.73 -15.74
N ALA A 237 8.47 -4.38 -14.69
CA ALA A 237 7.01 -4.32 -14.72
C ALA A 237 6.52 -3.26 -15.72
N MET A 238 7.11 -2.06 -15.69
CA MET A 238 6.80 -0.99 -16.66
C MET A 238 7.12 -1.40 -18.11
N ARG A 239 8.22 -2.13 -18.31
CA ARG A 239 8.59 -2.63 -19.64
C ARG A 239 7.59 -3.65 -20.15
N LEU A 240 7.04 -4.51 -19.29
CA LEU A 240 6.04 -5.51 -19.68
C LEU A 240 4.69 -4.86 -20.00
N GLU A 241 4.28 -3.83 -19.28
CA GLU A 241 3.08 -3.05 -19.60
C GLU A 241 3.18 -2.32 -20.95
N GLY A 242 4.38 -1.91 -21.34
CA GLY A 242 4.65 -1.30 -22.65
C GLY A 242 4.73 -2.29 -23.81
N GLN A 243 4.49 -3.59 -23.58
CA GLN A 243 4.52 -4.62 -24.63
C GLN A 243 3.12 -5.13 -24.96
N MET A 244 2.87 -5.35 -26.26
CA MET A 244 1.67 -6.03 -26.72
C MET A 244 2.00 -7.48 -27.12
N GLU A 245 1.09 -8.40 -26.81
CA GLU A 245 1.17 -9.77 -27.28
C GLU A 245 0.55 -9.86 -28.70
N HIS A 246 1.40 -9.99 -29.69
CA HIS A 246 1.00 -10.13 -31.07
C HIS A 246 1.98 -11.04 -31.80
N ASP A 247 1.48 -12.14 -32.37
CA ASP A 247 2.33 -13.09 -33.07
C ASP A 247 2.82 -12.49 -34.41
N CYS A 248 4.14 -12.35 -34.53
CA CYS A 248 4.71 -11.93 -35.82
C CYS A 248 4.41 -12.94 -36.92
N PRO A 249 3.78 -12.52 -38.02
CA PRO A 249 3.44 -13.45 -39.15
C PRO A 249 4.66 -14.08 -39.80
N HIS A 250 5.85 -13.49 -39.70
CA HIS A 250 7.06 -13.98 -40.35
C HIS A 250 7.93 -14.86 -39.43
N CYS A 251 8.12 -14.52 -38.13
CA CYS A 251 9.03 -15.24 -37.25
C CYS A 251 8.40 -15.74 -35.96
N ARG A 252 7.11 -15.55 -35.74
CA ARG A 252 6.32 -15.96 -34.56
C ARG A 252 6.83 -15.44 -33.24
N LYS A 253 7.55 -14.31 -33.23
CA LYS A 253 7.85 -13.60 -31.98
C LYS A 253 6.56 -13.05 -31.39
N LYS A 254 6.29 -13.27 -30.08
CA LYS A 254 5.00 -12.95 -29.47
C LYS A 254 4.95 -11.53 -28.85
N LEU A 255 6.06 -11.05 -28.29
CA LEU A 255 6.08 -9.79 -27.55
C LEU A 255 6.73 -8.69 -28.39
N HIS A 256 5.99 -7.58 -28.56
CA HIS A 256 6.41 -6.39 -29.29
C HIS A 256 6.09 -5.15 -28.47
N GLU A 257 6.80 -4.04 -28.69
CA GLU A 257 6.43 -2.76 -28.09
C GLU A 257 5.03 -2.33 -28.55
N TYR A 258 4.27 -1.71 -27.65
CA TYR A 258 2.85 -1.36 -27.88
C TYR A 258 2.64 -0.57 -29.19
N ASN A 259 3.60 0.26 -29.60
CA ASN A 259 3.55 1.08 -30.81
C ASN A 259 4.39 0.51 -31.98
N ALA A 260 4.86 -0.74 -31.90
CA ALA A 260 5.71 -1.31 -32.91
C ALA A 260 4.91 -1.63 -34.18
N SER A 261 5.25 -1.04 -35.32
CA SER A 261 4.73 -1.36 -36.62
C SER A 261 5.49 -2.51 -37.30
N PHE A 262 6.72 -2.77 -36.85
CA PHE A 262 7.62 -3.79 -37.39
C PHE A 262 8.17 -4.68 -36.27
N CYS A 263 8.40 -5.97 -36.62
CA CYS A 263 8.99 -6.91 -35.69
C CYS A 263 10.46 -6.59 -35.42
N SER A 264 10.84 -6.41 -34.15
CA SER A 264 12.22 -6.13 -33.71
C SER A 264 13.20 -7.31 -33.97
N ARG A 265 12.69 -8.53 -34.31
CA ARG A 265 13.53 -9.71 -34.58
C ARG A 265 13.81 -9.91 -36.08
N CYS A 266 12.80 -9.75 -36.94
CA CYS A 266 12.94 -10.07 -38.38
C CYS A 266 12.68 -8.85 -39.28
N GLY A 267 12.31 -7.68 -38.74
CA GLY A 267 12.02 -6.48 -39.53
C GLY A 267 10.71 -6.53 -40.33
N GLY A 268 9.97 -7.65 -40.27
CA GLY A 268 8.70 -7.80 -40.99
C GLY A 268 7.58 -6.96 -40.36
N PRO A 269 6.57 -6.48 -41.14
CA PRO A 269 5.45 -5.73 -40.61
C PRO A 269 4.59 -6.62 -39.69
N LEU A 270 4.18 -6.06 -38.55
CA LEU A 270 3.34 -6.76 -37.57
C LEU A 270 1.87 -6.72 -37.90
N PHE A 271 1.43 -5.65 -38.57
CA PHE A 271 0.06 -5.48 -39.04
C PHE A 271 0.06 -5.46 -40.54
N GLY A 272 -0.99 -6.02 -41.17
CA GLY A 272 -1.16 -5.93 -42.63
C GLY A 272 -1.04 -4.47 -43.03
N ARG A 273 -0.25 -4.19 -44.08
CA ARG A 273 -0.14 -2.86 -44.66
C ARG A 273 -1.55 -2.26 -44.81
N PRO A 274 -1.87 -1.07 -44.29
CA PRO A 274 -3.02 -0.36 -44.81
C PRO A 274 -2.81 -0.26 -46.31
N ALA A 275 -3.82 -0.65 -47.10
CA ALA A 275 -3.76 -0.56 -48.56
C ALA A 275 -3.22 0.82 -48.93
N ALA A 276 -2.06 0.86 -49.53
CA ALA A 276 -1.47 2.11 -49.98
C ALA A 276 -2.53 2.77 -50.87
N SER A 277 -3.07 3.88 -50.39
CA SER A 277 -3.86 4.76 -51.25
C SER A 277 -3.00 5.00 -52.47
N ALA A 278 -3.44 4.47 -53.60
CA ALA A 278 -2.79 4.66 -54.88
C ALA A 278 -2.57 6.16 -55.06
N SER A 279 -1.31 6.59 -54.98
CA SER A 279 -0.92 7.92 -55.38
C SER A 279 -1.25 8.06 -56.88
N PRO A 280 -2.03 9.05 -57.30
CA PRO A 280 -2.29 9.22 -58.72
C PRO A 280 -0.98 9.41 -59.45
N ALA A 281 -0.77 8.59 -60.48
CA ALA A 281 0.38 8.68 -61.36
C ALA A 281 0.51 10.15 -61.86
N ARG A 282 1.65 10.79 -61.51
CA ARG A 282 2.02 12.05 -62.15
C ARG A 282 2.19 11.74 -63.66
N SER A 283 1.27 12.27 -64.48
CA SER A 283 1.42 12.39 -65.91
C SER A 283 2.69 13.19 -66.21
N ALA A 284 3.61 12.61 -66.92
CA ALA A 284 4.77 13.28 -67.46
C ALA A 284 4.30 14.43 -68.41
N PRO A 285 5.00 15.59 -68.41
CA PRO A 285 4.72 16.58 -69.39
C PRO A 285 5.25 16.11 -70.75
N GLU A 286 4.37 16.09 -71.76
CA GLU A 286 4.74 16.03 -73.15
C GLU A 286 5.54 17.28 -73.52
N THR A 287 6.74 17.03 -74.08
CA THR A 287 7.55 18.08 -74.70
C THR A 287 7.20 18.17 -76.17
N ASP A 288 6.69 19.34 -76.56
CA ASP A 288 6.84 19.86 -77.91
C ASP A 288 7.98 20.88 -77.94
#